data_92cc4e695527e927743bb4d06b0c0a94
#
_entry.id   92cc4e695527e927743bb4d06b0c0a94
#
_cell.length_a   1.000
_cell.length_b   1.000
_cell.length_c   1.000
_cell.angle_alpha   90.00
_cell.angle_beta   90.00
_cell.angle_gamma   90.00
#
_symmetry.space_group_name_H-M   'P 1'
#
loop_
_entity.id
_entity.type
_entity.pdbx_description
1 polymer ?
#
loop_
_entity_poly.entity_id
_entity_poly.type
_entity_poly.pdbx_seq_one_letter_code
_entity_poly.pdbx_strand_id
1 'polypeptide(L)'
;IAMMTGNSREEQRGEFHIEIVSSEEICLVVPKNRNLQGVHKYGFRYPWIDIRQLEGELFLLLNNGSRLRAVTDKVIRTYGMSPKTIEFSSIDTIWKMVCQGFGVALASDFQVPQDEEVELFSVGSKPITWEFIIMTRVGGYRSVPVQDMIDITKRIYQN
;
A
#
# COMPACT_ATOMS: atom_id res chain seq x y z
N ILE A 1 21.71 -3.71 -8.05
CA ILE A 1 20.53 -2.88 -7.84
C ILE A 1 19.38 -3.73 -7.33
N ALA A 2 18.63 -3.22 -6.40
CA ALA A 2 17.33 -3.76 -6.00
C ALA A 2 16.29 -2.63 -5.99
N MET A 3 15.08 -2.96 -6.40
CA MET A 3 13.92 -2.06 -6.33
C MET A 3 12.86 -2.76 -5.50
N MET A 4 12.37 -2.10 -4.46
CA MET A 4 11.44 -2.73 -3.53
C MET A 4 10.62 -1.71 -2.74
N THR A 5 9.49 -2.14 -2.24
CA THR A 5 8.78 -1.39 -1.21
C THR A 5 9.43 -1.66 0.14
N GLY A 6 9.66 -0.63 0.95
CA GLY A 6 10.38 -0.77 2.20
C GLY A 6 10.18 0.41 3.13
N ASN A 7 10.97 0.39 4.19
CA ASN A 7 11.17 1.53 5.05
C ASN A 7 12.66 1.88 4.98
N SER A 8 13.00 3.00 4.37
CA SER A 8 14.39 3.42 4.16
C SER A 8 15.19 3.47 5.46
N ARG A 9 14.54 3.74 6.60
CA ARG A 9 15.18 3.78 7.92
C ARG A 9 15.53 2.38 8.45
N GLU A 10 14.75 1.37 8.12
CA GLU A 10 14.99 -0.02 8.53
C GLU A 10 16.02 -0.71 7.65
N GLU A 11 16.12 -0.29 6.37
CA GLU A 11 17.02 -0.87 5.37
C GLU A 11 18.40 -0.22 5.36
N GLN A 12 18.65 0.84 6.15
CA GLN A 12 19.94 1.53 6.25
C GLN A 12 21.04 0.61 6.84
N ARG A 13 21.58 -0.25 6.00
CA ARG A 13 22.83 -0.94 6.25
C ARG A 13 23.89 -0.18 5.46
N GLY A 14 24.98 0.25 6.10
CA GLY A 14 26.02 1.12 5.53
C GLY A 14 26.70 0.65 4.23
N GLU A 15 26.31 -0.52 3.71
CA GLU A 15 26.79 -1.10 2.45
C GLU A 15 25.97 -0.65 1.23
N PHE A 16 24.80 -0.03 1.44
CA PHE A 16 23.89 0.34 0.36
C PHE A 16 23.59 1.84 0.37
N HIS A 17 23.54 2.39 -0.83
CA HIS A 17 22.98 3.70 -1.09
C HIS A 17 21.49 3.51 -1.39
N ILE A 18 20.61 4.18 -0.62
CA ILE A 18 19.15 4.08 -0.72
C ILE A 18 18.62 5.39 -1.27
N GLU A 19 17.86 5.30 -2.34
CA GLU A 19 17.13 6.42 -2.92
C GLU A 19 15.63 6.16 -2.77
N ILE A 20 14.90 7.08 -2.14
CA ILE A 20 13.44 7.03 -2.05
C ILE A 20 12.88 7.58 -3.36
N VAL A 21 12.07 6.79 -4.04
CA VAL A 21 11.44 7.14 -5.32
C VAL A 21 10.05 7.73 -5.09
N SER A 22 9.26 7.07 -4.25
CA SER A 22 7.94 7.54 -3.87
C SER A 22 7.60 7.15 -2.43
N SER A 23 6.68 7.86 -1.83
CA SER A 23 6.05 7.50 -0.57
C SER A 23 4.56 7.28 -0.81
N GLU A 24 4.08 6.10 -0.48
CA GLU A 24 2.73 5.63 -0.73
C GLU A 24 2.00 5.46 0.60
N GLU A 25 0.71 5.80 0.64
CA GLU A 25 -0.13 5.53 1.80
C GLU A 25 -0.87 4.21 1.61
N ILE A 26 -0.87 3.37 2.64
CA ILE A 26 -1.70 2.17 2.69
C ILE A 26 -3.09 2.57 3.14
N CYS A 27 -4.02 2.52 2.20
CA CYS A 27 -5.39 2.93 2.37
C CYS A 27 -6.33 1.75 2.43
N LEU A 28 -7.47 1.96 3.07
CA LEU A 28 -8.62 1.09 2.94
C LEU A 28 -9.33 1.42 1.63
N VAL A 29 -9.56 0.40 0.81
CA VAL A 29 -10.28 0.47 -0.46
C VAL A 29 -11.66 -0.13 -0.28
N VAL A 30 -12.69 0.65 -0.57
CA VAL A 30 -14.08 0.31 -0.31
C VAL A 30 -14.91 0.57 -1.56
N PRO A 31 -15.88 -0.29 -1.90
CA PRO A 31 -16.85 0.00 -2.96
C PRO A 31 -17.66 1.25 -2.64
N LYS A 32 -17.86 2.14 -3.62
CA LYS A 32 -18.68 3.37 -3.43
C LYS A 32 -20.09 3.11 -2.94
N ASN A 33 -20.68 1.98 -3.29
CA ASN A 33 -22.04 1.62 -2.86
C ASN A 33 -22.19 1.40 -1.35
N ARG A 34 -21.08 1.38 -0.59
CA ARG A 34 -21.11 1.33 0.88
C ARG A 34 -21.48 2.66 1.53
N ASN A 35 -21.40 3.78 0.79
CA ASN A 35 -21.73 5.13 1.25
C ASN A 35 -21.09 5.48 2.61
N LEU A 36 -19.81 5.16 2.78
CA LEU A 36 -19.09 5.46 4.02
C LEU A 36 -18.75 6.96 4.10
N GLN A 37 -18.82 7.49 5.31
CA GLN A 37 -18.50 8.89 5.59
C GLN A 37 -17.15 8.96 6.30
N GLY A 38 -16.12 9.43 5.59
CA GLY A 38 -14.81 9.71 6.18
C GLY A 38 -14.72 11.14 6.71
N VAL A 39 -13.78 11.37 7.61
CA VAL A 39 -13.49 12.68 8.20
C VAL A 39 -12.13 13.16 7.74
N HIS A 40 -12.04 14.39 7.23
CA HIS A 40 -10.74 14.96 6.91
C HIS A 40 -9.94 15.24 8.18
N LYS A 41 -8.77 14.63 8.28
CA LYS A 41 -7.82 14.82 9.39
C LYS A 41 -6.49 15.35 8.86
N TYR A 42 -5.89 16.26 9.58
CA TYR A 42 -4.56 16.79 9.24
C TYR A 42 -3.52 15.67 9.18
N GLY A 43 -2.71 15.68 8.14
CA GLY A 43 -1.63 14.71 7.93
C GLY A 43 -2.03 13.43 7.19
N PHE A 44 -3.32 13.22 6.93
CA PHE A 44 -3.82 12.11 6.11
C PHE A 44 -4.10 12.56 4.68
N ARG A 45 -3.80 11.70 3.70
CA ARG A 45 -4.01 11.99 2.28
C ARG A 45 -5.48 11.85 1.87
N TYR A 46 -6.18 10.88 2.46
CA TYR A 46 -7.57 10.55 2.19
C TYR A 46 -8.46 10.83 3.41
N PRO A 47 -9.79 10.90 3.23
CA PRO A 47 -10.70 10.96 4.37
C PRO A 47 -10.43 9.79 5.33
N TRP A 48 -10.29 10.10 6.61
CA TRP A 48 -10.02 9.10 7.63
C TRP A 48 -11.29 8.39 8.08
N ILE A 49 -11.21 7.09 8.31
CA ILE A 49 -12.28 6.28 8.90
C ILE A 49 -11.74 5.40 10.03
N ASP A 50 -12.57 5.13 11.01
CA ASP A 50 -12.28 4.08 11.98
C ASP A 50 -12.54 2.72 11.35
N ILE A 51 -11.49 1.97 11.10
CA ILE A 51 -11.57 0.67 10.42
C ILE A 51 -12.47 -0.34 11.14
N ARG A 52 -12.69 -0.18 12.45
CA ARG A 52 -13.58 -1.04 13.23
C ARG A 52 -15.03 -0.98 12.77
N GLN A 53 -15.45 0.08 12.08
CA GLN A 53 -16.78 0.17 11.47
C GLN A 53 -17.01 -0.91 10.40
N LEU A 54 -15.93 -1.53 9.90
CA LEU A 54 -15.96 -2.56 8.87
C LEU A 54 -15.76 -3.98 9.42
N GLU A 55 -15.91 -4.19 10.73
CA GLU A 55 -15.78 -5.51 11.35
C GLU A 55 -16.70 -6.56 10.71
N GLY A 56 -17.87 -6.14 10.23
CA GLY A 56 -18.84 -7.02 9.55
C GLY A 56 -18.57 -7.27 8.06
N GLU A 57 -17.62 -6.54 7.46
CA GLU A 57 -17.29 -6.67 6.05
C GLU A 57 -16.34 -7.84 5.78
N LEU A 58 -16.36 -8.32 4.54
CA LEU A 58 -15.42 -9.32 4.07
C LEU A 58 -14.10 -8.65 3.67
N PHE A 59 -13.00 -9.01 4.33
CA PHE A 59 -11.68 -8.51 3.99
C PHE A 59 -11.01 -9.44 2.95
N LEU A 60 -10.63 -8.85 1.82
CA LEU A 60 -9.93 -9.54 0.75
C LEU A 60 -8.44 -9.32 0.94
N LEU A 61 -7.71 -10.42 1.15
CA LEU A 61 -6.31 -10.40 1.55
C LEU A 61 -5.41 -11.03 0.48
N LEU A 62 -4.18 -10.55 0.36
CA LEU A 62 -3.15 -11.31 -0.33
C LEU A 62 -2.71 -12.52 0.50
N ASN A 63 -2.24 -13.55 -0.18
CA ASN A 63 -1.64 -14.72 0.45
C ASN A 63 -0.53 -14.33 1.43
N ASN A 64 -0.30 -15.19 2.40
CA ASN A 64 0.79 -15.08 3.36
C ASN A 64 2.14 -14.91 2.65
N GLY A 65 3.02 -14.11 3.25
CA GLY A 65 4.36 -13.80 2.73
C GLY A 65 4.46 -12.51 1.94
N SER A 66 3.35 -11.89 1.54
CA SER A 66 3.39 -10.55 0.96
C SER A 66 3.55 -9.47 2.05
N ARG A 67 4.27 -8.40 1.73
CA ARG A 67 4.43 -7.25 2.64
C ARG A 67 3.08 -6.58 2.96
N LEU A 68 2.22 -6.44 1.96
CA LEU A 68 0.88 -5.87 2.14
C LEU A 68 0.04 -6.72 3.10
N ARG A 69 0.12 -8.07 3.01
CA ARG A 69 -0.53 -8.95 3.96
C ARG A 69 -0.04 -8.71 5.40
N ALA A 70 1.27 -8.60 5.59
CA ALA A 70 1.84 -8.36 6.92
C ALA A 70 1.35 -7.01 7.51
N VAL A 71 1.23 -5.96 6.69
CA VAL A 71 0.66 -4.68 7.11
C VAL A 71 -0.81 -4.83 7.45
N THR A 72 -1.59 -5.50 6.63
CA THR A 72 -3.04 -5.74 6.86
C THR A 72 -3.27 -6.50 8.16
N ASP A 73 -2.54 -7.59 8.39
CA ASP A 73 -2.63 -8.38 9.62
C ASP A 73 -2.25 -7.54 10.86
N LYS A 74 -1.24 -6.67 10.73
CA LYS A 74 -0.86 -5.76 11.81
C LYS A 74 -1.98 -4.77 12.13
N VAL A 75 -2.62 -4.21 11.11
CA VAL A 75 -3.76 -3.28 11.28
C VAL A 75 -4.91 -4.00 11.98
N ILE A 76 -5.35 -5.14 11.46
CA ILE A 76 -6.44 -5.96 12.03
C ILE A 76 -6.16 -6.24 13.52
N ARG A 77 -4.96 -6.72 13.86
CA ARG A 77 -4.56 -7.00 15.25
C ARG A 77 -4.52 -5.75 16.12
N THR A 78 -3.98 -4.64 15.61
CA THR A 78 -3.86 -3.38 16.38
C THR A 78 -5.23 -2.85 16.79
N TYR A 79 -6.25 -3.04 15.96
CA TYR A 79 -7.63 -2.61 16.23
C TYR A 79 -8.51 -3.69 16.88
N GLY A 80 -7.93 -4.85 17.21
CA GLY A 80 -8.63 -5.95 17.87
C GLY A 80 -9.76 -6.55 17.03
N MET A 81 -9.65 -6.48 15.71
CA MET A 81 -10.65 -6.95 14.76
C MET A 81 -10.50 -8.45 14.47
N SER A 82 -11.60 -9.08 14.15
CA SER A 82 -11.67 -10.49 13.69
C SER A 82 -12.62 -10.63 12.51
N PRO A 83 -12.41 -9.90 11.41
CA PRO A 83 -13.30 -9.90 10.26
C PRO A 83 -13.25 -11.24 9.53
N LYS A 84 -14.30 -11.51 8.75
CA LYS A 84 -14.23 -12.60 7.76
C LYS A 84 -13.22 -12.27 6.69
N THR A 85 -12.43 -13.26 6.26
CA THR A 85 -11.36 -13.04 5.28
C THR A 85 -11.39 -14.06 4.16
N ILE A 86 -11.00 -13.64 2.95
CA ILE A 86 -10.67 -14.53 1.82
C ILE A 86 -9.31 -14.14 1.28
N GLU A 87 -8.48 -15.14 0.96
CA GLU A 87 -7.14 -14.96 0.45
C GLU A 87 -7.08 -15.13 -1.07
N PHE A 88 -6.26 -14.28 -1.72
CA PHE A 88 -6.00 -14.29 -3.16
C PHE A 88 -4.50 -14.24 -3.43
N SER A 89 -4.10 -14.80 -4.55
CA SER A 89 -2.70 -14.74 -5.01
C SER A 89 -2.35 -13.48 -5.80
N SER A 90 -3.35 -12.74 -6.26
CA SER A 90 -3.18 -11.56 -7.12
C SER A 90 -3.93 -10.36 -6.58
N ILE A 91 -3.24 -9.22 -6.56
CA ILE A 91 -3.84 -7.93 -6.21
C ILE A 91 -4.91 -7.51 -7.24
N ASP A 92 -4.70 -7.81 -8.52
CA ASP A 92 -5.68 -7.47 -9.56
C ASP A 92 -7.02 -8.19 -9.37
N THR A 93 -6.97 -9.43 -8.85
CA THR A 93 -8.18 -10.17 -8.50
C THR A 93 -8.89 -9.51 -7.33
N ILE A 94 -8.15 -9.07 -6.32
CA ILE A 94 -8.71 -8.33 -5.18
C ILE A 94 -9.42 -7.07 -5.68
N TRP A 95 -8.81 -6.29 -6.57
CA TRP A 95 -9.41 -5.07 -7.12
C TRP A 95 -10.73 -5.34 -7.82
N LYS A 96 -10.76 -6.33 -8.71
CA LYS A 96 -11.98 -6.73 -9.41
C LYS A 96 -13.09 -7.12 -8.44
N MET A 97 -12.75 -7.82 -7.37
CA MET A 97 -13.72 -8.23 -6.35
C MET A 97 -14.21 -7.03 -5.53
N VAL A 98 -13.33 -6.08 -5.16
CA VAL A 98 -13.73 -4.85 -4.46
C VAL A 98 -14.66 -4.02 -5.37
N CYS A 99 -14.28 -3.78 -6.63
CA CYS A 99 -15.12 -3.03 -7.58
C CYS A 99 -16.51 -3.66 -7.77
N GLN A 100 -16.61 -4.98 -7.70
CA GLN A 100 -17.90 -5.70 -7.75
C GLN A 100 -18.66 -5.72 -6.41
N GLY A 101 -18.13 -5.09 -5.37
CA GLY A 101 -18.80 -4.98 -4.08
C GLY A 101 -18.71 -6.22 -3.18
N PHE A 102 -17.83 -7.18 -3.47
CA PHE A 102 -17.72 -8.42 -2.68
C PHE A 102 -17.07 -8.22 -1.31
N GLY A 103 -16.28 -7.16 -1.13
CA GLY A 103 -15.60 -6.89 0.13
C GLY A 103 -14.76 -5.64 0.08
N VAL A 104 -13.88 -5.51 1.07
CA VAL A 104 -12.96 -4.39 1.25
C VAL A 104 -11.53 -4.89 1.32
N ALA A 105 -10.55 -4.04 1.02
CA ALA A 105 -9.13 -4.42 1.09
C ALA A 105 -8.28 -3.25 1.57
N LEU A 106 -7.09 -3.54 2.12
CA LEU A 106 -6.03 -2.56 2.30
C LEU A 106 -5.07 -2.63 1.11
N ALA A 107 -4.64 -1.47 0.63
CA ALA A 107 -3.69 -1.37 -0.45
C ALA A 107 -2.90 -0.07 -0.44
N SER A 108 -1.78 -0.05 -1.16
CA SER A 108 -1.11 1.18 -1.52
C SER A 108 -1.97 2.00 -2.47
N ASP A 109 -2.10 3.29 -2.20
CA ASP A 109 -2.85 4.24 -3.03
C ASP A 109 -2.32 4.32 -4.47
N PHE A 110 -1.03 4.06 -4.68
CA PHE A 110 -0.42 3.98 -6.00
C PHE A 110 -0.89 2.75 -6.81
N GLN A 111 -1.24 1.67 -6.13
CA GLN A 111 -1.65 0.41 -6.78
C GLN A 111 -3.14 0.36 -7.11
N VAL A 112 -3.94 1.25 -6.51
CA VAL A 112 -5.38 1.27 -6.75
C VAL A 112 -5.64 1.87 -8.13
N PRO A 113 -6.31 1.15 -9.04
CA PRO A 113 -6.74 1.73 -10.29
C PRO A 113 -7.57 2.99 -10.05
N GLN A 114 -7.41 3.99 -10.90
CA GLN A 114 -8.25 5.19 -10.92
C GLN A 114 -9.64 4.78 -11.42
N ASP A 115 -10.38 4.04 -10.58
CA ASP A 115 -11.70 3.51 -10.89
C ASP A 115 -12.76 4.34 -10.16
N GLU A 116 -13.82 4.67 -10.86
CA GLU A 116 -14.94 5.43 -10.28
C GLU A 116 -15.77 4.60 -9.28
N GLU A 117 -15.58 3.28 -9.24
CA GLU A 117 -16.36 2.35 -8.44
C GLU A 117 -15.86 2.16 -7.00
N VAL A 118 -14.70 2.70 -6.66
CA VAL A 118 -14.10 2.58 -5.32
C VAL A 118 -13.78 3.92 -4.68
N GLU A 119 -13.72 3.92 -3.36
CA GLU A 119 -13.29 5.03 -2.53
C GLU A 119 -12.11 4.61 -1.65
N LEU A 120 -11.21 5.55 -1.42
CA LEU A 120 -10.03 5.38 -0.57
C LEU A 120 -10.23 6.09 0.77
N PHE A 121 -9.93 5.39 1.84
CA PHE A 121 -9.94 5.96 3.18
C PHE A 121 -8.61 5.72 3.87
N SER A 122 -8.09 6.75 4.51
CA SER A 122 -6.98 6.62 5.43
C SER A 122 -7.42 5.95 6.73
N VAL A 123 -6.59 5.09 7.29
CA VAL A 123 -6.84 4.38 8.53
C VAL A 123 -5.68 4.54 9.50
N GLY A 124 -5.93 4.29 10.78
CA GLY A 124 -4.87 4.36 11.79
C GLY A 124 -4.88 5.64 12.61
N SER A 125 -4.04 5.69 13.64
CA SER A 125 -3.81 6.90 14.44
C SER A 125 -2.92 7.91 13.72
N LYS A 126 -2.17 7.46 12.73
CA LYS A 126 -1.34 8.22 11.78
C LYS A 126 -1.31 7.47 10.45
N PRO A 127 -1.00 8.14 9.33
CA PRO A 127 -0.90 7.48 8.02
C PRO A 127 0.02 6.26 8.07
N ILE A 128 -0.44 5.17 7.48
CA ILE A 128 0.37 3.96 7.31
C ILE A 128 1.06 4.10 5.96
N THR A 129 2.35 4.33 5.97
CA THR A 129 3.11 4.56 4.74
C THR A 129 4.19 3.51 4.56
N TRP A 130 4.51 3.25 3.31
CA TRP A 130 5.77 2.64 2.90
C TRP A 130 6.41 3.44 1.78
N GLU A 131 7.66 3.15 1.51
CA GLU A 131 8.42 3.83 0.48
C GLU A 131 8.74 2.84 -0.65
N PHE A 132 8.67 3.30 -1.90
CA PHE A 132 9.31 2.59 -2.99
C PHE A 132 10.75 3.08 -3.09
N ILE A 133 11.70 2.19 -2.90
CA ILE A 133 13.11 2.51 -2.78
C ILE A 133 13.94 1.81 -3.85
N ILE A 134 15.00 2.48 -4.28
CA ILE A 134 16.07 1.91 -5.10
C ILE A 134 17.30 1.77 -4.22
N MET A 135 17.84 0.56 -4.15
CA MET A 135 19.05 0.25 -3.41
C MET A 135 20.19 -0.09 -4.39
N THR A 136 21.32 0.57 -4.22
CA THR A 136 22.55 0.27 -4.96
C THR A 136 23.70 0.08 -3.99
N ARG A 137 24.66 -0.81 -4.31
CA ARG A 137 25.85 -1.01 -3.46
C ARG A 137 26.72 0.23 -3.47
N VAL A 138 27.19 0.65 -2.30
CA VAL A 138 28.17 1.76 -2.19
C VAL A 138 29.46 1.36 -2.91
N GLY A 139 29.99 2.24 -3.78
CA GLY A 139 31.18 1.97 -4.58
C GLY A 139 31.00 0.93 -5.69
N GLY A 140 29.78 0.41 -5.89
CA GLY A 140 29.48 -0.54 -6.94
C GLY A 140 29.45 0.12 -8.32
N TYR A 141 29.95 -0.61 -9.35
CA TYR A 141 29.88 -0.16 -10.74
C TYR A 141 28.41 -0.08 -11.19
N ARG A 142 28.03 1.05 -11.76
CA ARG A 142 26.74 1.27 -12.40
C ARG A 142 26.91 1.25 -13.91
N SER A 143 26.43 0.20 -14.57
CA SER A 143 26.38 0.18 -16.04
C SER A 143 25.36 1.17 -16.58
N VAL A 144 25.51 1.60 -17.83
CA VAL A 144 24.57 2.51 -18.49
C VAL A 144 23.13 1.97 -18.43
N PRO A 145 22.84 0.70 -18.76
CA PRO A 145 21.46 0.16 -18.64
C PRO A 145 20.88 0.22 -17.23
N VAL A 146 21.73 0.06 -16.19
CA VAL A 146 21.26 0.18 -14.79
C VAL A 146 20.91 1.63 -14.47
N GLN A 147 21.69 2.59 -14.95
CA GLN A 147 21.36 4.00 -14.76
C GLN A 147 20.09 4.40 -15.49
N ASP A 148 19.92 3.95 -16.73
CA ASP A 148 18.72 4.19 -17.53
C ASP A 148 17.46 3.62 -16.83
N MET A 149 17.56 2.41 -16.26
CA MET A 149 16.46 1.80 -15.52
C MET A 149 16.10 2.62 -14.28
N ILE A 150 17.08 3.14 -13.54
CA ILE A 150 16.84 4.03 -12.39
C ILE A 150 16.10 5.29 -12.84
N ASP A 151 16.56 5.92 -13.92
CA ASP A 151 16.00 7.18 -14.42
C ASP A 151 14.58 6.99 -14.98
N ILE A 152 14.31 5.87 -15.65
CA ILE A 152 12.98 5.50 -16.12
C ILE A 152 12.04 5.28 -14.91
N THR A 153 12.49 4.53 -13.92
CA THR A 153 11.70 4.26 -12.72
C THR A 153 11.34 5.57 -12.00
N LYS A 154 12.30 6.47 -11.80
CA LYS A 154 12.02 7.77 -11.18
C LYS A 154 10.98 8.57 -11.97
N ARG A 155 11.06 8.59 -13.29
CA ARG A 155 10.07 9.30 -14.13
C ARG A 155 8.67 8.73 -14.00
N ILE A 156 8.52 7.41 -13.88
CA ILE A 156 7.21 6.76 -13.72
C ILE A 156 6.53 7.15 -12.40
N TYR A 157 7.32 7.25 -11.33
CA TYR A 157 6.79 7.52 -9.99
C TYR A 157 6.73 9.01 -9.62
N GLN A 158 7.32 9.91 -10.39
CA GLN A 158 7.33 11.37 -10.12
C GLN A 158 6.30 12.13 -10.97
N ASN A 159 5.58 11.47 -11.86
CA ASN A 159 4.43 11.99 -12.59
C ASN A 159 3.13 11.59 -11.88
#